data_ea2010cb19d09eff26507b437bd758e4
#
_entry.id   ea2010cb19d09eff26507b437bd758e4
#
_cell.length_a   1.000
_cell.length_b   1.000
_cell.length_c   1.000
_cell.angle_alpha   90.00
_cell.angle_beta   90.00
_cell.angle_gamma   90.00
#
_symmetry.space_group_name_H-M   'P 1'
#
loop_
_entity.id
_entity.type
_entity.pdbx_description
1 polymer ?
#
loop_
_entity_poly.entity_id
_entity_poly.type
_entity_poly.pdbx_seq_one_letter_code
_entity_poly.pdbx_strand_id
1 'polypeptide(L)'
;PHLLIPVVTDPKKAAGALNWAVGEMSRRYQAFAKYNVRDMKGYNGKIKSLGVQTEEGDKLEPMPQIIIIVDEAICRLAQLARAAGIHLVLATQRPSVNVITGLIKANMPSRIAFSVSSGVDSRTIIDMNGAEKLLGKGDMLFYPSGYQKPARVQGSFVTDKEVQQVVEYLREHNGDVTYNQDIETHMNTIPTGNPASGSGGSEGNENDAYFADAAKLLIDKEKGS
;
A
#
# COMPACT_ATOMS: atom_id res chain seq x y z
N PRO A 1 5.74 5.07 16.52
CA PRO A 1 4.90 4.15 17.32
C PRO A 1 3.74 3.55 16.54
N HIS A 2 3.42 4.04 15.33
CA HIS A 2 2.33 3.49 14.51
C HIS A 2 2.83 2.72 13.28
N LEU A 3 4.13 2.64 13.05
CA LEU A 3 4.71 1.89 11.97
C LEU A 3 4.77 0.40 12.32
N LEU A 4 4.28 -0.45 11.42
CA LEU A 4 4.43 -1.91 11.54
C LEU A 4 5.88 -2.35 11.30
N ILE A 5 6.59 -1.63 10.44
CA ILE A 5 8.00 -1.84 10.09
C ILE A 5 8.70 -0.48 9.95
N PRO A 6 10.05 -0.43 10.05
CA PRO A 6 10.81 0.77 9.72
C PRO A 6 10.53 1.24 8.28
N VAL A 7 10.86 2.50 7.99
CA VAL A 7 10.80 3.00 6.61
C VAL A 7 11.74 2.17 5.73
N VAL A 8 11.18 1.58 4.70
CA VAL A 8 11.92 0.69 3.79
C VAL A 8 12.40 1.49 2.60
N THR A 9 13.72 1.55 2.43
CA THR A 9 14.40 2.23 1.30
C THR A 9 15.00 1.26 0.30
N ASP A 10 15.13 -0.02 0.66
CA ASP A 10 15.66 -1.08 -0.19
C ASP A 10 14.53 -1.71 -1.03
N PRO A 11 14.63 -1.72 -2.38
CA PRO A 11 13.60 -2.29 -3.26
C PRO A 11 13.29 -3.77 -2.98
N LYS A 12 14.30 -4.58 -2.61
CA LYS A 12 14.11 -5.99 -2.30
C LYS A 12 13.29 -6.17 -1.01
N LYS A 13 13.60 -5.39 0.01
CA LYS A 13 12.84 -5.38 1.26
C LYS A 13 11.42 -4.84 1.05
N ALA A 14 11.25 -3.84 0.19
CA ALA A 14 9.94 -3.34 -0.19
C ALA A 14 9.09 -4.42 -0.86
N ALA A 15 9.67 -5.20 -1.78
CA ALA A 15 8.99 -6.35 -2.39
C ALA A 15 8.56 -7.40 -1.35
N GLY A 16 9.40 -7.68 -0.34
CA GLY A 16 9.05 -8.56 0.77
C GLY A 16 7.91 -8.06 1.63
N ALA A 17 7.92 -6.77 1.98
CA ALA A 17 6.84 -6.14 2.74
C ALA A 17 5.50 -6.18 1.99
N LEU A 18 5.53 -6.00 0.67
CA LEU A 18 4.32 -6.07 -0.16
C LEU A 18 3.83 -7.52 -0.34
N ASN A 19 4.74 -8.48 -0.44
CA ASN A 19 4.39 -9.89 -0.44
C ASN A 19 3.73 -10.31 0.88
N TRP A 20 4.26 -9.85 2.00
CA TRP A 20 3.60 -10.01 3.30
C TRP A 20 2.17 -9.42 3.28
N ALA A 21 1.97 -8.22 2.73
CA ALA A 21 0.65 -7.60 2.65
C ALA A 21 -0.34 -8.41 1.81
N VAL A 22 0.12 -9.06 0.73
CA VAL A 22 -0.69 -10.01 -0.07
C VAL A 22 -1.04 -11.25 0.75
N GLY A 23 -0.08 -11.80 1.50
CA GLY A 23 -0.31 -12.91 2.43
C GLY A 23 -1.33 -12.56 3.52
N GLU A 24 -1.18 -11.41 4.15
CA GLU A 24 -2.12 -10.89 5.16
C GLU A 24 -3.52 -10.66 4.58
N MET A 25 -3.62 -10.12 3.37
CA MET A 25 -4.89 -10.01 2.67
C MET A 25 -5.55 -11.38 2.47
N SER A 26 -4.81 -12.38 2.02
CA SER A 26 -5.31 -13.75 1.82
C SER A 26 -5.75 -14.38 3.14
N ARG A 27 -4.97 -14.22 4.21
CA ARG A 27 -5.33 -14.66 5.56
C ARG A 27 -6.65 -14.03 6.04
N ARG A 28 -6.84 -12.74 5.79
CA ARG A 28 -8.09 -12.04 6.14
C ARG A 28 -9.29 -12.58 5.37
N TYR A 29 -9.14 -12.86 4.08
CA TYR A 29 -10.20 -13.47 3.28
C TYR A 29 -10.57 -14.88 3.77
N GLN A 30 -9.59 -15.69 4.17
CA GLN A 30 -9.86 -17.00 4.78
C GLN A 30 -10.67 -16.85 6.09
N ALA A 31 -10.30 -15.88 6.93
CA ALA A 31 -11.07 -15.58 8.14
C ALA A 31 -12.49 -15.09 7.82
N PHE A 32 -12.68 -14.26 6.77
CA PHE A 32 -14.01 -13.83 6.34
C PHE A 32 -14.87 -15.01 5.89
N ALA A 33 -14.29 -15.95 5.15
CA ALA A 33 -14.97 -17.19 4.74
C ALA A 33 -15.34 -18.06 5.95
N LYS A 34 -14.40 -18.28 6.90
CA LYS A 34 -14.65 -19.05 8.13
C LYS A 34 -15.83 -18.50 8.93
N TYR A 35 -15.94 -17.17 9.02
CA TYR A 35 -17.00 -16.49 9.81
C TYR A 35 -18.20 -16.05 8.97
N ASN A 36 -18.25 -16.42 7.68
CA ASN A 36 -19.32 -16.05 6.75
C ASN A 36 -19.63 -14.55 6.73
N VAL A 37 -18.59 -13.75 6.56
CA VAL A 37 -18.66 -12.27 6.44
C VAL A 37 -18.01 -11.83 5.13
N ARG A 38 -18.34 -10.62 4.65
CA ARG A 38 -17.88 -10.13 3.34
C ARG A 38 -16.66 -9.22 3.42
N ASP A 39 -16.45 -8.60 4.57
CA ASP A 39 -15.41 -7.59 4.75
C ASP A 39 -14.95 -7.50 6.20
N MET A 40 -13.90 -6.72 6.44
CA MET A 40 -13.32 -6.49 7.76
C MET A 40 -14.31 -5.88 8.74
N LYS A 41 -15.21 -4.99 8.29
CA LYS A 41 -16.21 -4.37 9.16
C LYS A 41 -17.20 -5.42 9.68
N GLY A 42 -17.66 -6.30 8.78
CA GLY A 42 -18.51 -7.43 9.15
C GLY A 42 -17.81 -8.39 10.11
N TYR A 43 -16.53 -8.71 9.84
CA TYR A 43 -15.70 -9.54 10.70
C TYR A 43 -15.58 -8.94 12.11
N ASN A 44 -15.13 -7.69 12.22
CA ASN A 44 -14.96 -7.02 13.50
C ASN A 44 -16.28 -6.85 14.27
N GLY A 45 -17.39 -6.63 13.55
CA GLY A 45 -18.73 -6.59 14.14
C GLY A 45 -19.12 -7.95 14.74
N LYS A 46 -18.87 -9.04 14.01
CA LYS A 46 -19.18 -10.40 14.47
C LYS A 46 -18.31 -10.82 15.66
N ILE A 47 -17.01 -10.51 15.66
CA ILE A 47 -16.10 -10.77 16.79
C ILE A 47 -16.61 -10.06 18.07
N LYS A 48 -17.02 -8.79 17.96
CA LYS A 48 -17.58 -8.05 19.08
C LYS A 48 -18.87 -8.69 19.65
N SER A 49 -19.68 -9.30 18.78
CA SER A 49 -20.94 -9.94 19.20
C SER A 49 -20.76 -11.35 19.79
N LEU A 50 -19.72 -12.09 19.36
CA LEU A 50 -19.45 -13.45 19.84
C LEU A 50 -18.69 -13.50 21.17
N GLY A 51 -18.13 -12.34 21.63
CA GLY A 51 -17.23 -12.35 22.78
C GLY A 51 -15.86 -12.97 22.45
N VAL A 52 -14.89 -12.84 23.35
CA VAL A 52 -13.45 -13.02 23.11
C VAL A 52 -13.01 -14.50 22.99
N GLN A 53 -13.90 -15.48 23.02
CA GLN A 53 -13.51 -16.90 22.97
C GLN A 53 -14.31 -17.68 21.93
N THR A 54 -13.61 -18.42 21.08
CA THR A 54 -14.17 -19.51 20.27
C THR A 54 -14.23 -20.79 21.08
N GLU A 55 -15.05 -21.76 20.63
CA GLU A 55 -15.12 -23.12 21.18
C GLU A 55 -13.77 -23.86 21.13
N GLU A 56 -12.82 -23.40 20.30
CA GLU A 56 -11.45 -23.93 20.14
C GLU A 56 -10.40 -23.19 21.03
N GLY A 57 -10.80 -22.22 21.84
CA GLY A 57 -9.88 -21.50 22.75
C GLY A 57 -9.03 -20.42 22.06
N ASP A 58 -9.19 -20.17 20.78
CA ASP A 58 -8.48 -19.13 20.06
C ASP A 58 -8.99 -17.74 20.46
N LYS A 59 -8.08 -16.89 20.87
CA LYS A 59 -8.38 -15.50 21.17
C LYS A 59 -8.66 -14.73 19.89
N LEU A 60 -9.92 -14.46 19.63
CA LEU A 60 -10.32 -13.66 18.48
C LEU A 60 -10.08 -12.18 18.75
N GLU A 61 -9.23 -11.58 17.92
CA GLU A 61 -8.95 -10.14 17.98
C GLU A 61 -9.53 -9.42 16.76
N PRO A 62 -10.07 -8.21 16.95
CA PRO A 62 -10.48 -7.37 15.83
C PRO A 62 -9.30 -7.07 14.90
N MET A 63 -9.53 -7.19 13.59
CA MET A 63 -8.52 -6.85 12.59
C MET A 63 -8.36 -5.33 12.49
N PRO A 64 -7.13 -4.79 12.62
CA PRO A 64 -6.88 -3.37 12.40
C PRO A 64 -6.88 -3.04 10.91
N GLN A 65 -7.12 -1.76 10.58
CA GLN A 65 -6.85 -1.25 9.25
C GLN A 65 -5.35 -1.12 9.04
N ILE A 66 -4.90 -1.44 7.84
CA ILE A 66 -3.50 -1.30 7.42
C ILE A 66 -3.43 -0.24 6.33
N ILE A 67 -2.53 0.73 6.50
CA ILE A 67 -2.25 1.76 5.49
C ILE A 67 -0.85 1.50 4.96
N ILE A 68 -0.74 1.36 3.65
CA ILE A 68 0.52 1.16 2.94
C ILE A 68 0.77 2.41 2.10
N ILE A 69 1.87 3.11 2.39
CA ILE A 69 2.30 4.29 1.65
C ILE A 69 3.52 3.89 0.82
N VAL A 70 3.45 4.06 -0.48
CA VAL A 70 4.51 3.67 -1.43
C VAL A 70 4.84 4.84 -2.33
N ASP A 71 6.13 5.10 -2.45
CA ASP A 71 6.69 6.10 -3.36
C ASP A 71 7.22 5.42 -4.63
N GLU A 72 6.40 4.88 -5.44
CA GLU A 72 6.50 4.20 -6.74
C GLU A 72 6.02 2.74 -6.72
N ALA A 73 4.91 2.54 -7.43
CA ALA A 73 4.31 1.35 -8.05
C ALA A 73 3.99 0.08 -7.24
N ILE A 74 2.67 -0.35 -7.21
CA ILE A 74 2.27 -1.78 -7.36
C ILE A 74 0.74 -1.92 -7.54
N CYS A 75 0.31 -2.75 -8.54
CA CYS A 75 -1.08 -2.78 -9.00
C CYS A 75 -2.01 -3.83 -8.34
N ARG A 76 -1.51 -4.97 -7.84
CA ARG A 76 -2.37 -6.10 -7.41
C ARG A 76 -3.10 -5.86 -6.09
N LEU A 77 -2.42 -5.30 -5.10
CA LEU A 77 -3.06 -4.95 -3.83
C LEU A 77 -4.21 -3.94 -4.01
N ALA A 78 -4.13 -3.07 -5.02
CA ALA A 78 -5.15 -2.06 -5.28
C ALA A 78 -6.52 -2.65 -5.64
N GLN A 79 -6.57 -3.86 -6.19
CA GLN A 79 -7.82 -4.48 -6.64
C GLN A 79 -8.64 -5.09 -5.50
N LEU A 80 -8.00 -5.78 -4.57
CA LEU A 80 -8.65 -6.62 -3.57
C LEU A 80 -8.46 -6.15 -2.12
N ALA A 81 -7.50 -5.30 -1.86
CA ALA A 81 -7.10 -4.92 -0.51
C ALA A 81 -8.18 -4.16 0.29
N ARG A 82 -9.08 -3.43 -0.39
CA ARG A 82 -10.08 -2.59 0.27
C ARG A 82 -11.01 -3.37 1.20
N ALA A 83 -11.56 -4.50 0.76
CA ALA A 83 -12.46 -5.33 1.59
C ALA A 83 -11.74 -5.95 2.79
N ALA A 84 -10.44 -6.23 2.63
CA ALA A 84 -9.56 -6.70 3.70
C ALA A 84 -9.13 -5.59 4.68
N GLY A 85 -9.54 -4.34 4.47
CA GLY A 85 -9.15 -3.20 5.31
C GLY A 85 -7.71 -2.75 5.11
N ILE A 86 -7.13 -2.98 3.92
CA ILE A 86 -5.81 -2.50 3.53
C ILE A 86 -5.99 -1.36 2.54
N HIS A 87 -5.42 -0.20 2.84
CA HIS A 87 -5.53 1.01 2.04
C HIS A 87 -4.16 1.38 1.47
N LEU A 88 -4.13 1.69 0.17
CA LEU A 88 -2.92 2.09 -0.55
C LEU A 88 -2.91 3.59 -0.78
N VAL A 89 -1.78 4.22 -0.51
CA VAL A 89 -1.46 5.60 -0.88
C VAL A 89 -0.21 5.54 -1.75
N LEU A 90 -0.37 5.84 -3.05
CA LEU A 90 0.74 5.91 -4.00
C LEU A 90 1.09 7.36 -4.23
N ALA A 91 2.33 7.73 -3.97
CA ALA A 91 2.87 9.05 -4.26
C ALA A 91 4.00 8.93 -5.30
N THR A 92 4.16 9.91 -6.16
CA THR A 92 5.28 9.99 -7.09
C THR A 92 5.58 11.44 -7.44
N GLN A 93 6.86 11.77 -7.57
CA GLN A 93 7.33 13.05 -8.08
C GLN A 93 7.56 13.02 -9.60
N ARG A 94 7.42 11.83 -10.22
CA ARG A 94 7.61 11.64 -11.67
C ARG A 94 6.31 11.17 -12.32
N PRO A 95 5.38 12.08 -12.67
CA PRO A 95 4.10 11.72 -13.26
C PRO A 95 4.23 11.33 -14.73
N SER A 96 5.05 10.32 -15.03
CA SER A 96 5.20 9.80 -16.39
C SER A 96 4.18 8.70 -16.69
N VAL A 97 3.87 8.49 -17.96
CA VAL A 97 2.98 7.42 -18.43
C VAL A 97 3.48 6.03 -18.04
N ASN A 98 4.79 5.87 -17.92
CA ASN A 98 5.42 4.62 -17.49
C ASN A 98 5.22 4.31 -16.00
N VAL A 99 5.01 5.35 -15.17
CA VAL A 99 4.76 5.22 -13.74
C VAL A 99 3.25 5.16 -13.49
N ILE A 100 2.48 6.10 -14.06
CA ILE A 100 1.03 6.16 -13.90
C ILE A 100 0.38 5.49 -15.11
N THR A 101 0.39 4.17 -15.11
CA THR A 101 -0.16 3.35 -16.20
C THR A 101 -1.70 3.33 -16.18
N GLY A 102 -2.31 2.93 -17.31
CA GLY A 102 -3.75 2.73 -17.37
C GLY A 102 -4.28 1.73 -16.35
N LEU A 103 -3.48 0.70 -16.02
CA LEU A 103 -3.84 -0.30 -15.01
C LEU A 103 -3.86 0.31 -13.60
N ILE A 104 -2.89 1.16 -13.25
CA ILE A 104 -2.91 1.90 -11.98
C ILE A 104 -4.12 2.79 -11.91
N LYS A 105 -4.42 3.55 -12.96
CA LYS A 105 -5.59 4.44 -13.00
C LYS A 105 -6.92 3.71 -12.82
N ALA A 106 -7.04 2.51 -13.40
CA ALA A 106 -8.25 1.69 -13.27
C ALA A 106 -8.46 1.19 -11.83
N ASN A 107 -7.38 0.85 -11.12
CA ASN A 107 -7.44 0.31 -9.77
C ASN A 107 -7.35 1.36 -8.66
N MET A 108 -6.81 2.55 -9.00
CA MET A 108 -6.68 3.72 -8.11
C MET A 108 -7.47 4.90 -8.70
N PRO A 109 -8.81 4.85 -8.65
CA PRO A 109 -9.66 5.84 -9.32
C PRO A 109 -9.66 7.20 -8.60
N SER A 110 -9.35 7.26 -7.32
CA SER A 110 -9.22 8.51 -6.57
C SER A 110 -7.81 9.05 -6.69
N ARG A 111 -7.67 10.28 -7.18
CA ARG A 111 -6.38 10.88 -7.51
C ARG A 111 -6.27 12.30 -7.00
N ILE A 112 -5.05 12.69 -6.69
CA ILE A 112 -4.69 14.05 -6.31
C ILE A 112 -3.56 14.49 -7.22
N ALA A 113 -3.68 15.67 -7.81
CA ALA A 113 -2.58 16.32 -8.51
C ALA A 113 -2.22 17.62 -7.80
N PHE A 114 -0.98 17.73 -7.36
CA PHE A 114 -0.38 18.99 -6.99
C PHE A 114 0.11 19.73 -8.22
N SER A 115 0.70 20.93 -8.04
CA SER A 115 1.26 21.71 -9.13
C SER A 115 2.30 20.92 -9.92
N VAL A 116 2.14 20.87 -11.23
CA VAL A 116 3.04 20.19 -12.18
C VAL A 116 3.55 21.17 -13.22
N SER A 117 4.64 20.82 -13.91
CA SER A 117 5.30 21.69 -14.87
C SER A 117 4.60 21.76 -16.24
N SER A 118 3.78 20.79 -16.58
CA SER A 118 3.15 20.72 -17.90
C SER A 118 1.72 20.20 -17.88
N GLY A 119 0.94 20.57 -18.90
CA GLY A 119 -0.40 20.01 -19.10
C GLY A 119 -0.37 18.53 -19.49
N VAL A 120 0.78 18.00 -19.96
CA VAL A 120 0.96 16.55 -20.20
C VAL A 120 0.97 15.81 -18.87
N ASP A 121 1.71 16.31 -17.90
CA ASP A 121 1.77 15.72 -16.56
C ASP A 121 0.40 15.76 -15.88
N SER A 122 -0.32 16.87 -16.02
CA SER A 122 -1.70 16.99 -15.52
C SER A 122 -2.61 15.90 -16.12
N ARG A 123 -2.59 15.72 -17.45
CA ARG A 123 -3.34 14.65 -18.10
C ARG A 123 -2.89 13.26 -17.69
N THR A 124 -1.61 13.08 -17.45
CA THR A 124 -1.09 11.80 -16.96
C THR A 124 -1.66 11.43 -15.60
N ILE A 125 -1.87 12.40 -14.70
CA ILE A 125 -2.39 12.14 -13.36
C ILE A 125 -3.92 12.07 -13.36
N ILE A 126 -4.61 13.10 -13.83
CA ILE A 126 -6.06 13.29 -13.66
C ILE A 126 -6.87 13.22 -14.94
N ASP A 127 -6.26 12.79 -16.05
CA ASP A 127 -6.86 12.68 -17.39
C ASP A 127 -7.34 14.02 -18.00
N MET A 128 -6.98 15.15 -17.41
CA MET A 128 -7.34 16.49 -17.90
C MET A 128 -6.29 17.54 -17.54
N ASN A 129 -6.35 18.69 -18.20
CA ASN A 129 -5.51 19.83 -17.89
C ASN A 129 -6.00 20.53 -16.63
N GLY A 130 -5.11 21.29 -15.99
CA GLY A 130 -5.43 22.16 -14.85
C GLY A 130 -4.40 22.15 -13.73
N ALA A 131 -3.71 21.03 -13.50
CA ALA A 131 -2.70 20.95 -12.44
C ALA A 131 -1.47 21.83 -12.74
N GLU A 132 -1.19 22.13 -14.02
CA GLU A 132 -0.15 23.07 -14.44
C GLU A 132 -0.45 24.53 -14.07
N LYS A 133 -1.69 24.82 -13.68
CA LYS A 133 -2.16 26.17 -13.28
C LYS A 133 -2.24 26.36 -11.77
N LEU A 134 -1.87 25.35 -11.00
CA LEU A 134 -1.89 25.39 -9.54
C LEU A 134 -0.73 26.24 -9.02
N LEU A 135 -0.98 26.90 -7.89
CA LEU A 135 -0.04 27.85 -7.28
C LEU A 135 1.05 27.21 -6.43
N GLY A 136 0.99 25.89 -6.22
CA GLY A 136 1.89 25.17 -5.31
C GLY A 136 1.51 25.35 -3.84
N LYS A 137 2.41 24.99 -2.92
CA LYS A 137 2.22 25.12 -1.46
C LYS A 137 0.92 24.49 -0.93
N GLY A 138 0.58 23.30 -1.44
CA GLY A 138 -0.62 22.60 -1.01
C GLY A 138 -1.86 22.87 -1.87
N ASP A 139 -1.80 23.75 -2.87
CA ASP A 139 -2.86 23.90 -3.87
C ASP A 139 -2.93 22.65 -4.73
N MET A 140 -4.09 22.01 -4.83
CA MET A 140 -4.25 20.71 -5.48
C MET A 140 -5.58 20.57 -6.22
N LEU A 141 -5.61 19.67 -7.19
CA LEU A 141 -6.82 19.14 -7.78
C LEU A 141 -7.13 17.78 -7.16
N PHE A 142 -8.23 17.67 -6.45
CA PHE A 142 -8.72 16.46 -5.83
C PHE A 142 -9.80 15.83 -6.74
N TYR A 143 -9.52 14.63 -7.23
CA TYR A 143 -10.38 13.89 -8.14
C TYR A 143 -10.76 12.54 -7.55
N PRO A 144 -11.74 12.49 -6.63
CA PRO A 144 -12.21 11.25 -6.03
C PRO A 144 -13.06 10.43 -7.01
N SER A 145 -13.11 9.13 -6.76
CA SER A 145 -13.96 8.21 -7.51
C SER A 145 -15.43 8.66 -7.48
N GLY A 146 -16.09 8.64 -8.65
CA GLY A 146 -17.49 9.04 -8.79
C GLY A 146 -17.72 10.52 -9.07
N TYR A 147 -16.69 11.35 -9.07
CA TYR A 147 -16.80 12.75 -9.48
C TYR A 147 -16.57 12.89 -10.98
N GLN A 148 -17.37 13.74 -11.64
CA GLN A 148 -17.21 14.03 -13.07
C GLN A 148 -16.06 15.00 -13.36
N LYS A 149 -15.72 15.84 -12.40
CA LYS A 149 -14.65 16.85 -12.49
C LYS A 149 -13.88 16.91 -11.18
N PRO A 150 -12.57 17.19 -11.20
CA PRO A 150 -11.80 17.42 -10.00
C PRO A 150 -12.24 18.70 -9.30
N ALA A 151 -12.20 18.68 -7.98
CA ALA A 151 -12.37 19.86 -7.14
C ALA A 151 -11.00 20.47 -6.83
N ARG A 152 -10.88 21.80 -6.93
CA ARG A 152 -9.69 22.51 -6.46
C ARG A 152 -9.76 22.67 -4.95
N VAL A 153 -8.75 22.24 -4.26
CA VAL A 153 -8.67 22.27 -2.80
C VAL A 153 -7.33 22.90 -2.40
N GLN A 154 -7.37 23.79 -1.42
CA GLN A 154 -6.15 24.31 -0.80
C GLN A 154 -5.84 23.45 0.42
N GLY A 155 -4.80 22.65 0.33
CA GLY A 155 -4.21 21.96 1.46
C GLY A 155 -3.31 22.86 2.30
N SER A 156 -3.11 22.51 3.56
CA SER A 156 -2.12 23.18 4.39
C SER A 156 -0.71 22.90 3.87
N PHE A 157 0.10 23.93 3.77
CA PHE A 157 1.53 23.76 3.53
C PHE A 157 2.20 23.40 4.86
N VAL A 158 2.83 22.24 4.91
CA VAL A 158 3.53 21.74 6.10
C VAL A 158 5.03 21.91 5.86
N THR A 159 5.71 22.55 6.81
CA THR A 159 7.16 22.76 6.77
C THR A 159 7.90 21.59 7.42
N ASP A 160 9.17 21.38 7.07
CA ASP A 160 10.02 20.34 7.67
C ASP A 160 10.12 20.50 9.20
N LYS A 161 10.10 21.75 9.69
CA LYS A 161 10.11 22.05 11.13
C LYS A 161 8.83 21.56 11.82
N GLU A 162 7.67 21.74 11.21
CA GLU A 162 6.40 21.24 11.75
C GLU A 162 6.36 19.70 11.73
N VAL A 163 6.89 19.07 10.67
CA VAL A 163 7.05 17.62 10.62
C VAL A 163 7.93 17.11 11.76
N GLN A 164 9.08 17.76 11.99
CA GLN A 164 9.98 17.40 13.09
C GLN A 164 9.29 17.52 14.46
N GLN A 165 8.58 18.62 14.70
CA GLN A 165 7.84 18.82 15.95
C GLN A 165 6.79 17.73 16.20
N VAL A 166 6.05 17.33 15.17
CA VAL A 166 5.08 16.25 15.28
C VAL A 166 5.78 14.93 15.56
N VAL A 167 6.88 14.63 14.89
CA VAL A 167 7.65 13.39 15.09
C VAL A 167 8.22 13.33 16.51
N GLU A 168 8.79 14.42 17.01
CA GLU A 168 9.29 14.52 18.38
C GLU A 168 8.18 14.31 19.41
N TYR A 169 7.05 14.98 19.24
CA TYR A 169 5.87 14.78 20.09
C TYR A 169 5.42 13.33 20.13
N LEU A 170 5.36 12.67 18.96
CA LEU A 170 4.97 11.27 18.87
C LEU A 170 6.00 10.33 19.53
N ARG A 171 7.29 10.63 19.46
CA ARG A 171 8.33 9.85 20.14
C ARG A 171 8.23 9.96 21.67
N GLU A 172 8.01 11.16 22.17
CA GLU A 172 7.90 11.39 23.60
C GLU A 172 6.65 10.76 24.24
N HIS A 173 5.54 10.70 23.50
CA HIS A 173 4.25 10.28 24.06
C HIS A 173 3.85 8.82 23.77
N ASN A 174 4.56 8.11 22.90
CA ASN A 174 4.15 6.74 22.50
C ASN A 174 5.10 5.63 22.94
N GLY A 175 6.16 5.92 23.71
CA GLY A 175 7.10 4.92 24.18
C GLY A 175 7.94 4.24 23.07
N ASP A 176 8.59 3.12 23.42
CA ASP A 176 9.44 2.39 22.49
C ASP A 176 8.65 1.77 21.33
N VAL A 177 9.22 1.89 20.12
CA VAL A 177 8.61 1.35 18.90
C VAL A 177 8.94 -0.14 18.80
N THR A 178 7.94 -0.99 18.92
CA THR A 178 8.07 -2.41 18.60
C THR A 178 7.58 -2.67 17.18
N TYR A 179 8.47 -3.11 16.31
CA TYR A 179 8.12 -3.51 14.94
C TYR A 179 7.58 -4.94 14.89
N ASN A 180 6.81 -5.24 13.86
CA ASN A 180 6.26 -6.57 13.66
C ASN A 180 7.36 -7.52 13.12
N GLN A 181 7.75 -8.50 13.94
CA GLN A 181 8.82 -9.45 13.61
C GLN A 181 8.48 -10.36 12.43
N ASP A 182 7.20 -10.68 12.21
CA ASP A 182 6.78 -11.52 11.09
C ASP A 182 7.04 -10.82 9.76
N ILE A 183 6.78 -9.50 9.69
CA ILE A 183 7.06 -8.71 8.49
C ILE A 183 8.56 -8.60 8.25
N GLU A 184 9.35 -8.35 9.28
CA GLU A 184 10.81 -8.29 9.18
C GLU A 184 11.40 -9.63 8.69
N THR A 185 10.87 -10.73 9.15
CA THR A 185 11.27 -12.07 8.70
C THR A 185 10.95 -12.25 7.22
N HIS A 186 9.74 -11.89 6.77
CA HIS A 186 9.36 -11.97 5.36
C HIS A 186 10.20 -11.04 4.46
N MET A 187 10.58 -9.86 4.95
CA MET A 187 11.45 -8.94 4.22
C MET A 187 12.87 -9.49 4.00
N ASN A 188 13.35 -10.31 4.94
CA ASN A 188 14.71 -10.87 4.91
C ASN A 188 14.78 -12.25 4.22
N THR A 189 13.66 -12.96 4.05
CA THR A 189 13.57 -14.33 3.52
C THR A 189 13.22 -14.42 2.05
N ILE A 190 13.32 -13.34 1.25
CA ILE A 190 13.12 -13.46 -0.20
C ILE A 190 14.24 -14.36 -0.75
N PRO A 191 13.91 -15.55 -1.29
CA PRO A 191 14.91 -16.42 -1.88
C PRO A 191 15.52 -15.73 -3.09
N THR A 192 16.82 -15.47 -3.06
CA THR A 192 17.63 -15.21 -4.25
C THR A 192 17.75 -16.54 -5.01
N GLY A 193 16.64 -17.02 -5.54
CA GLY A 193 16.56 -18.26 -6.31
C GLY A 193 16.88 -18.01 -7.76
N ASN A 194 18.10 -18.38 -8.16
CA ASN A 194 18.41 -18.74 -9.53
C ASN A 194 17.54 -19.96 -9.91
N PRO A 195 16.85 -19.98 -11.06
CA PRO A 195 16.10 -21.15 -11.49
C PRO A 195 17.08 -22.18 -12.13
N ALA A 196 17.79 -22.93 -11.30
CA ALA A 196 18.49 -24.13 -11.78
C ALA A 196 18.63 -25.16 -10.64
N SER A 197 18.00 -26.31 -10.89
CA SER A 197 18.12 -27.62 -10.25
C SER A 197 17.28 -27.95 -9.01
N GLY A 198 16.25 -28.71 -9.23
CA GLY A 198 16.11 -30.10 -8.77
C GLY A 198 15.48 -30.38 -7.43
N SER A 199 14.26 -30.89 -7.46
CA SER A 199 13.76 -32.01 -6.63
C SER A 199 13.50 -31.81 -5.12
N GLY A 200 12.23 -31.99 -4.77
CA GLY A 200 11.86 -32.42 -3.41
C GLY A 200 10.71 -31.65 -2.77
N GLY A 201 9.53 -32.21 -2.83
CA GLY A 201 8.22 -31.85 -2.36
C GLY A 201 8.09 -31.04 -1.07
N SER A 202 7.20 -30.10 -1.12
CA SER A 202 6.26 -29.77 -0.03
C SER A 202 5.17 -28.85 -0.58
N GLU A 203 3.96 -29.08 -0.16
CA GLU A 203 2.71 -28.50 -0.61
C GLU A 203 2.61 -26.98 -0.43
N GLY A 204 2.00 -26.33 -1.42
CA GLY A 204 1.13 -25.17 -1.20
C GLY A 204 1.77 -23.80 -1.09
N ASN A 205 2.37 -23.30 -2.16
CA ASN A 205 2.35 -21.86 -2.40
C ASN A 205 2.35 -21.64 -3.92
N GLU A 206 1.16 -21.46 -4.50
CA GLU A 206 1.02 -20.97 -5.87
C GLU A 206 1.58 -19.53 -5.91
N ASN A 207 2.89 -19.42 -6.07
CA ASN A 207 3.53 -18.15 -6.40
C ASN A 207 3.03 -17.75 -7.78
N ASP A 208 2.22 -16.70 -7.79
CA ASP A 208 1.71 -16.08 -8.99
C ASP A 208 2.84 -15.73 -9.97
N ALA A 209 2.81 -16.30 -11.18
CA ALA A 209 3.77 -16.08 -12.25
C ALA A 209 4.02 -14.57 -12.55
N TYR A 210 3.03 -13.73 -12.31
CA TYR A 210 3.10 -12.27 -12.53
C TYR A 210 3.89 -11.52 -11.44
N PHE A 211 4.07 -12.10 -10.26
CA PHE A 211 4.89 -11.48 -9.21
C PHE A 211 6.39 -11.51 -9.56
N ALA A 212 6.85 -12.61 -10.16
CA ALA A 212 8.22 -12.75 -10.64
C ALA A 212 8.54 -11.74 -11.76
N ASP A 213 7.57 -11.46 -12.63
CA ASP A 213 7.71 -10.51 -13.73
C ASP A 213 7.66 -9.04 -13.23
N ALA A 214 6.84 -8.74 -12.22
CA ALA A 214 6.82 -7.42 -11.57
C ALA A 214 8.12 -7.14 -10.80
N ALA A 215 8.68 -8.14 -10.13
CA ALA A 215 9.96 -8.03 -9.44
C ALA A 215 11.14 -7.88 -10.43
N LYS A 216 11.11 -8.55 -11.58
CA LYS A 216 12.10 -8.38 -12.66
C LYS A 216 12.05 -6.98 -13.26
N LEU A 217 10.86 -6.43 -13.51
CA LEU A 217 10.70 -5.06 -14.02
C LEU A 217 11.27 -3.98 -13.08
N LEU A 218 11.26 -4.23 -11.77
CA LEU A 218 11.90 -3.35 -10.79
C LEU A 218 13.44 -3.47 -10.80
N ILE A 219 13.97 -4.67 -11.06
CA ILE A 219 15.42 -4.94 -11.04
C ILE A 219 16.10 -4.52 -12.35
N ASP A 220 15.43 -4.70 -13.49
CA ASP A 220 16.01 -4.35 -14.82
C ASP A 220 16.08 -2.84 -15.08
N LYS A 221 15.29 -2.02 -14.40
CA LYS A 221 15.37 -0.56 -14.50
C LYS A 221 16.58 0.06 -13.79
N GLU A 222 17.22 -0.61 -12.86
CA GLU A 222 18.46 -0.12 -12.22
C GLU A 222 19.73 -0.36 -13.06
N LYS A 223 19.68 -1.17 -14.13
CA LYS A 223 20.83 -1.47 -15.00
C LYS A 223 20.93 -0.63 -16.27
N GLY A 224 20.06 0.36 -16.44
CA GLY A 224 19.94 1.19 -17.65
C GLY A 224 20.15 2.68 -17.40
N SER A 225 21.15 3.07 -16.61
CA SER A 225 21.69 4.44 -16.53
C SER A 225 23.18 4.42 -16.60
#